data_84adb60a62f948a91d3c98e9727f5cf5
#
_entry.id   84adb60a62f948a91d3c98e9727f5cf5
#
_cell.length_a   1.000
_cell.length_b   1.000
_cell.length_c   1.000
_cell.angle_alpha   90.00
_cell.angle_beta   90.00
_cell.angle_gamma   90.00
#
_symmetry.space_group_name_H-M   'P 1'
#
loop_
_entity.id
_entity.type
_entity.pdbx_description
1 polymer ?
#
loop_
_entity_poly.entity_id
_entity_poly.type
_entity_poly.pdbx_seq_one_letter_code
_entity_poly.pdbx_strand_id
1 'polypeptide(L)'
;MRSFVSEISAYAKERNSNFYIVPQNGIELIAVDGDLSQPLHMNYINAIDGHAQESLFFSHQFMSRLSQKRRTDYLIPYYSKLKSLEKLILITDYSSNPVKQSESAQKNAALGFVSYAASNKRLSKIQELNFANSNTSVEGLLNVSNFLYLINPENF
;
A
#
# COMPACT_ATOMS: atom_id res chain seq x y z
N MET A 1 -8.78 8.07 -15.32
CA MET A 1 -8.34 7.84 -13.92
C MET A 1 -7.06 8.62 -13.60
N ARG A 2 -5.97 8.52 -14.39
CA ARG A 2 -4.70 9.25 -14.10
C ARG A 2 -4.90 10.77 -13.99
N SER A 3 -5.59 11.42 -14.94
CA SER A 3 -5.88 12.86 -14.90
C SER A 3 -6.64 13.26 -13.64
N PHE A 4 -7.65 12.49 -13.27
CA PHE A 4 -8.43 12.73 -12.05
C PHE A 4 -7.55 12.73 -10.78
N VAL A 5 -6.65 11.77 -10.63
CA VAL A 5 -5.73 11.74 -9.48
C VAL A 5 -4.76 12.94 -9.52
N SER A 6 -4.25 13.29 -10.71
CA SER A 6 -3.36 14.45 -10.87
C SER A 6 -4.06 15.77 -10.56
N GLU A 7 -5.32 15.92 -10.94
CA GLU A 7 -6.14 17.10 -10.64
C GLU A 7 -6.43 17.23 -9.13
N ILE A 8 -6.78 16.12 -8.47
CA ILE A 8 -6.93 16.09 -6.99
C ILE A 8 -5.63 16.49 -6.32
N SER A 9 -4.49 15.93 -6.77
CA SER A 9 -3.18 16.24 -6.21
C SER A 9 -2.86 17.72 -6.35
N ALA A 10 -3.02 18.27 -7.54
CA ALA A 10 -2.78 19.70 -7.80
C ALA A 10 -3.66 20.58 -6.91
N TYR A 11 -4.97 20.32 -6.88
CA TYR A 11 -5.93 21.05 -6.08
C TYR A 11 -5.62 21.02 -4.58
N ALA A 12 -5.27 19.84 -4.05
CA ALA A 12 -5.01 19.66 -2.63
C ALA A 12 -3.69 20.33 -2.23
N LYS A 13 -2.62 20.13 -3.01
CA LYS A 13 -1.28 20.65 -2.71
C LYS A 13 -1.18 22.17 -2.91
N GLU A 14 -2.00 22.76 -3.78
CA GLU A 14 -2.15 24.22 -3.88
C GLU A 14 -2.64 24.84 -2.55
N ARG A 15 -3.49 24.11 -1.81
CA ARG A 15 -4.09 24.57 -0.54
C ARG A 15 -3.27 24.17 0.69
N ASN A 16 -2.64 23.03 0.60
CA ASN A 16 -1.75 22.51 1.65
C ASN A 16 -0.63 21.70 0.99
N SER A 17 0.57 22.29 0.92
CA SER A 17 1.75 21.64 0.33
C SER A 17 2.13 20.32 0.99
N ASN A 18 1.71 20.10 2.24
CA ASN A 18 1.93 18.86 3.00
C ASN A 18 0.80 17.83 2.81
N PHE A 19 -0.11 18.05 1.86
CA PHE A 19 -1.15 17.06 1.57
C PHE A 19 -0.57 15.90 0.75
N TYR A 20 -0.78 14.68 1.24
CA TYR A 20 -0.27 13.47 0.59
C TYR A 20 -1.37 12.74 -0.16
N ILE A 21 -1.03 12.28 -1.37
CA ILE A 21 -1.92 11.49 -2.24
C ILE A 21 -1.39 10.06 -2.30
N VAL A 22 -2.16 9.12 -1.79
CA VAL A 22 -1.82 7.68 -1.75
C VAL A 22 -2.99 6.88 -2.34
N PRO A 23 -3.03 6.69 -3.67
CA PRO A 23 -4.05 5.86 -4.30
C PRO A 23 -3.97 4.41 -3.83
N GLN A 24 -5.10 3.71 -3.82
CA GLN A 24 -5.17 2.31 -3.45
C GLN A 24 -5.57 1.43 -4.63
N ASN A 25 -4.85 0.32 -4.84
CA ASN A 25 -5.02 -0.63 -5.94
C ASN A 25 -4.83 0.03 -7.33
N GLY A 26 -4.89 -0.76 -8.41
CA GLY A 26 -4.72 -0.25 -9.77
C GLY A 26 -3.30 0.26 -10.04
N ILE A 27 -2.30 -0.43 -9.51
CA ILE A 27 -0.87 -0.06 -9.65
C ILE A 27 -0.43 0.04 -11.11
N GLU A 28 -1.12 -0.64 -12.01
CA GLU A 28 -0.86 -0.62 -13.45
C GLU A 28 -0.95 0.79 -14.06
N LEU A 29 -1.60 1.72 -13.37
CA LEU A 29 -1.66 3.14 -13.78
C LEU A 29 -0.30 3.83 -13.86
N ILE A 30 0.75 3.27 -13.27
CA ILE A 30 2.11 3.84 -13.33
C ILE A 30 2.78 3.67 -14.69
N ALA A 31 2.28 2.77 -15.54
CA ALA A 31 2.89 2.46 -16.84
C ALA A 31 1.89 2.67 -17.99
N VAL A 32 2.41 2.97 -19.18
CA VAL A 32 1.60 3.03 -20.39
C VAL A 32 0.99 1.65 -20.65
N ASP A 33 -0.27 1.62 -21.03
CA ASP A 33 -1.05 0.40 -21.27
C ASP A 33 -1.06 -0.61 -20.09
N GLY A 34 -0.62 -0.14 -18.92
CA GLY A 34 -0.54 -0.97 -17.73
C GLY A 34 0.61 -1.99 -17.72
N ASP A 35 1.59 -1.84 -18.58
CA ASP A 35 2.69 -2.78 -18.76
C ASP A 35 4.04 -2.11 -18.44
N LEU A 36 4.80 -2.67 -17.50
CA LEU A 36 6.13 -2.17 -17.09
C LEU A 36 7.19 -2.26 -18.19
N SER A 37 6.96 -3.01 -19.26
CA SER A 37 7.83 -2.98 -20.43
C SER A 37 7.67 -1.69 -21.26
N GLN A 38 6.59 -0.96 -21.03
CA GLN A 38 6.28 0.32 -21.64
C GLN A 38 6.79 1.49 -20.79
N PRO A 39 6.87 2.71 -21.34
CA PRO A 39 7.29 3.90 -20.60
C PRO A 39 6.41 4.14 -19.36
N LEU A 40 7.01 4.71 -18.34
CA LEU A 40 6.29 5.10 -17.13
C LEU A 40 5.47 6.39 -17.35
N HIS A 41 4.32 6.46 -16.72
CA HIS A 41 3.47 7.64 -16.67
C HIS A 41 3.96 8.64 -15.61
N MET A 42 5.08 9.34 -15.89
CA MET A 42 5.73 10.22 -14.92
C MET A 42 4.82 11.31 -14.36
N ASN A 43 3.90 11.87 -15.16
CA ASN A 43 2.94 12.85 -14.66
C ASN A 43 2.05 12.27 -13.55
N TYR A 44 1.60 11.02 -13.68
CA TYR A 44 0.83 10.35 -12.65
C TYR A 44 1.71 10.01 -11.43
N ILE A 45 2.90 9.48 -11.66
CA ILE A 45 3.85 9.13 -10.58
C ILE A 45 4.24 10.36 -9.76
N ASN A 46 4.47 11.49 -10.41
CA ASN A 46 4.80 12.75 -9.72
C ASN A 46 3.62 13.34 -8.94
N ALA A 47 2.39 13.01 -9.33
CA ALA A 47 1.19 13.46 -8.62
C ALA A 47 0.92 12.69 -7.32
N ILE A 48 1.47 11.49 -7.16
CA ILE A 48 1.26 10.65 -5.97
C ILE A 48 2.50 10.65 -5.06
N ASP A 49 2.27 10.49 -3.78
CA ASP A 49 3.32 10.45 -2.75
C ASP A 49 3.61 9.03 -2.27
N GLY A 50 2.66 8.14 -2.48
CA GLY A 50 2.76 6.72 -2.20
C GLY A 50 1.70 5.94 -2.95
N HIS A 51 1.63 4.65 -2.68
CA HIS A 51 0.59 3.76 -3.22
C HIS A 51 0.23 2.68 -2.22
N ALA A 52 -1.05 2.40 -2.08
CA ALA A 52 -1.55 1.35 -1.20
C ALA A 52 -2.04 0.14 -1.99
N GLN A 53 -1.88 -1.06 -1.42
CA GLN A 53 -2.34 -2.32 -2.00
C GLN A 53 -2.96 -3.21 -0.95
N GLU A 54 -4.09 -3.81 -1.30
CA GLU A 54 -4.69 -4.88 -0.50
C GLU A 54 -4.31 -6.26 -1.02
N SER A 55 -4.16 -7.20 -0.09
CA SER A 55 -4.00 -8.62 -0.39
C SER A 55 -2.78 -8.93 -1.27
N LEU A 56 -1.61 -8.36 -0.95
CA LEU A 56 -0.39 -8.65 -1.69
C LEU A 56 0.06 -10.09 -1.46
N PHE A 57 0.19 -10.51 -0.20
CA PHE A 57 0.63 -11.86 0.19
C PHE A 57 -0.52 -12.71 0.74
N PHE A 58 -1.47 -12.10 1.46
CA PHE A 58 -2.60 -12.80 2.09
C PHE A 58 -3.92 -12.10 1.78
N SER A 59 -4.82 -12.82 1.11
CA SER A 59 -6.13 -12.30 0.71
C SER A 59 -7.23 -12.73 1.70
N HIS A 60 -8.20 -11.85 1.90
CA HIS A 60 -9.46 -12.20 2.57
C HIS A 60 -10.39 -13.07 1.69
N GLN A 61 -10.16 -13.10 0.39
CA GLN A 61 -10.89 -13.95 -0.53
C GLN A 61 -10.25 -15.33 -0.59
N PHE A 62 -11.10 -16.35 -0.76
CA PHE A 62 -10.57 -17.69 -1.00
C PHE A 62 -9.85 -17.73 -2.34
N MET A 63 -8.54 -17.90 -2.27
CA MET A 63 -7.68 -18.05 -3.43
C MET A 63 -6.82 -19.29 -3.26
N SER A 64 -6.59 -20.04 -4.34
CA SER A 64 -5.57 -21.09 -4.30
C SER A 64 -4.19 -20.49 -4.05
N ARG A 65 -3.26 -21.26 -3.48
CA ARG A 65 -1.86 -20.83 -3.30
C ARG A 65 -1.22 -20.39 -4.61
N LEU A 66 -1.54 -21.09 -5.70
CA LEU A 66 -1.01 -20.76 -7.03
C LEU A 66 -1.56 -19.42 -7.55
N SER A 67 -2.86 -19.17 -7.39
CA SER A 67 -3.48 -17.90 -7.79
C SER A 67 -2.93 -16.73 -6.98
N GLN A 68 -2.77 -16.90 -5.66
CA GLN A 68 -2.18 -15.88 -4.81
C GLN A 68 -0.73 -15.60 -5.22
N LYS A 69 0.06 -16.65 -5.45
CA LYS A 69 1.45 -16.50 -5.89
C LYS A 69 1.56 -15.74 -7.22
N ARG A 70 0.77 -16.11 -8.23
CA ARG A 70 0.77 -15.43 -9.54
C ARG A 70 0.44 -13.94 -9.40
N ARG A 71 -0.55 -13.61 -8.57
CA ARG A 71 -0.91 -12.22 -8.27
C ARG A 71 0.23 -11.47 -7.60
N THR A 72 0.85 -12.06 -6.59
CA THR A 72 2.00 -11.48 -5.89
C THR A 72 3.17 -11.27 -6.84
N ASP A 73 3.54 -12.29 -7.63
CA ASP A 73 4.63 -12.22 -8.61
C ASP A 73 4.38 -11.13 -9.68
N TYR A 74 3.12 -10.90 -10.04
CA TYR A 74 2.73 -9.85 -10.97
C TYR A 74 2.85 -8.46 -10.36
N LEU A 75 2.42 -8.26 -9.12
CA LEU A 75 2.34 -6.94 -8.48
C LEU A 75 3.69 -6.44 -7.95
N ILE A 76 4.54 -7.32 -7.41
CA ILE A 76 5.83 -6.92 -6.79
C ILE A 76 6.68 -6.06 -7.71
N PRO A 77 6.88 -6.36 -9.02
CA PRO A 77 7.69 -5.52 -9.90
C PRO A 77 7.22 -4.06 -9.97
N TYR A 78 5.91 -3.82 -9.99
CA TYR A 78 5.34 -2.46 -10.02
C TYR A 78 5.65 -1.70 -8.73
N TYR A 79 5.43 -2.34 -7.56
CA TYR A 79 5.71 -1.72 -6.26
C TYR A 79 7.20 -1.49 -6.04
N SER A 80 8.04 -2.43 -6.46
CA SER A 80 9.50 -2.27 -6.42
C SER A 80 9.93 -1.08 -7.30
N LYS A 81 9.28 -0.89 -8.46
CA LYS A 81 9.54 0.26 -9.32
C LYS A 81 9.14 1.58 -8.65
N LEU A 82 7.96 1.67 -8.04
CA LEU A 82 7.56 2.85 -7.28
C LEU A 82 8.48 3.11 -6.08
N LYS A 83 8.88 2.05 -5.37
CA LYS A 83 9.83 2.16 -4.26
C LYS A 83 11.17 2.73 -4.70
N SER A 84 11.68 2.33 -5.88
CA SER A 84 12.91 2.88 -6.46
C SER A 84 12.80 4.35 -6.88
N LEU A 85 11.57 4.88 -6.96
CA LEU A 85 11.24 6.29 -7.18
C LEU A 85 10.84 7.01 -5.88
N GLU A 86 11.27 6.47 -4.73
CA GLU A 86 11.07 7.03 -3.39
C GLU A 86 9.60 7.21 -3.00
N LYS A 87 8.68 6.43 -3.59
CA LYS A 87 7.27 6.44 -3.19
C LYS A 87 7.04 5.51 -2.00
N LEU A 88 6.21 5.96 -1.05
CA LEU A 88 5.77 5.13 0.06
C LEU A 88 4.87 4.00 -0.46
N ILE A 89 5.12 2.76 -0.02
CA ILE A 89 4.29 1.60 -0.33
C ILE A 89 3.63 1.11 0.95
N LEU A 90 2.30 1.09 0.95
CA LEU A 90 1.47 0.61 2.06
C LEU A 90 0.75 -0.68 1.64
N ILE A 91 0.92 -1.75 2.41
CA ILE A 91 0.31 -3.05 2.12
C ILE A 91 -0.64 -3.45 3.24
N THR A 92 -1.89 -3.74 2.88
CA THR A 92 -2.86 -4.34 3.79
C THR A 92 -3.09 -5.79 3.39
N ASP A 93 -2.59 -6.72 4.19
CA ASP A 93 -2.87 -8.14 4.05
C ASP A 93 -3.94 -8.59 5.06
N TYR A 94 -4.59 -9.72 4.80
CA TYR A 94 -5.70 -10.21 5.61
C TYR A 94 -5.45 -11.64 6.09
N SER A 95 -5.34 -11.82 7.40
CA SER A 95 -5.31 -13.13 8.04
C SER A 95 -5.69 -13.04 9.51
N SER A 96 -6.55 -13.95 9.96
CA SER A 96 -6.80 -14.15 11.40
C SER A 96 -5.75 -15.03 12.08
N ASN A 97 -4.81 -15.62 11.33
CA ASN A 97 -3.74 -16.45 11.85
C ASN A 97 -2.50 -15.59 12.18
N PRO A 98 -2.06 -15.54 13.46
CA PRO A 98 -0.91 -14.73 13.87
C PRO A 98 0.40 -15.09 13.14
N VAL A 99 0.60 -16.37 12.82
CA VAL A 99 1.79 -16.81 12.06
C VAL A 99 1.80 -16.18 10.67
N LYS A 100 0.65 -16.17 9.97
CA LYS A 100 0.53 -15.52 8.67
C LYS A 100 0.63 -14.00 8.75
N GLN A 101 0.17 -13.38 9.82
CA GLN A 101 0.37 -11.94 10.05
C GLN A 101 1.84 -11.61 10.20
N SER A 102 2.59 -12.40 10.98
CA SER A 102 4.05 -12.27 11.10
C SER A 102 4.75 -12.49 9.77
N GLU A 103 4.35 -13.51 9.02
CA GLU A 103 4.91 -13.80 7.69
C GLU A 103 4.65 -12.65 6.70
N SER A 104 3.46 -12.04 6.72
CA SER A 104 3.14 -10.84 5.95
C SER A 104 4.08 -9.70 6.29
N ALA A 105 4.23 -9.39 7.58
CA ALA A 105 5.09 -8.32 8.05
C ALA A 105 6.55 -8.53 7.59
N GLN A 106 7.09 -9.73 7.75
CA GLN A 106 8.46 -10.06 7.34
C GLN A 106 8.67 -9.93 5.82
N LYS A 107 7.73 -10.45 5.01
CA LYS A 107 7.81 -10.38 3.55
C LYS A 107 7.76 -8.94 3.04
N ASN A 108 6.86 -8.13 3.60
CA ASN A 108 6.74 -6.72 3.24
C ASN A 108 7.99 -5.92 3.67
N ALA A 109 8.48 -6.14 4.89
CA ALA A 109 9.68 -5.49 5.40
C ALA A 109 10.93 -5.82 4.54
N ALA A 110 11.06 -7.06 4.07
CA ALA A 110 12.15 -7.47 3.18
C ALA A 110 12.13 -6.74 1.83
N LEU A 111 10.97 -6.23 1.40
CA LEU A 111 10.80 -5.39 0.20
C LEU A 111 10.86 -3.88 0.50
N GLY A 112 11.03 -3.51 1.77
CA GLY A 112 10.99 -2.12 2.22
C GLY A 112 9.59 -1.50 2.15
N PHE A 113 8.53 -2.32 2.20
CA PHE A 113 7.14 -1.88 2.25
C PHE A 113 6.66 -1.77 3.70
N VAL A 114 5.82 -0.80 3.96
CA VAL A 114 5.11 -0.68 5.24
C VAL A 114 3.83 -1.49 5.18
N SER A 115 3.57 -2.33 6.17
CA SER A 115 2.43 -3.24 6.11
C SER A 115 1.59 -3.27 7.38
N TYR A 116 0.31 -3.56 7.17
CA TYR A 116 -0.69 -3.84 8.19
C TYR A 116 -1.38 -5.17 7.86
N ALA A 117 -1.33 -6.13 8.78
CA ALA A 117 -2.01 -7.42 8.62
C ALA A 117 -3.30 -7.45 9.44
N ALA A 118 -4.43 -7.18 8.77
CA ALA A 118 -5.74 -7.15 9.37
C ALA A 118 -6.29 -8.56 9.64
N SER A 119 -6.98 -8.76 10.78
CA SER A 119 -7.60 -10.06 11.10
C SER A 119 -8.82 -10.38 10.22
N ASN A 120 -9.44 -9.35 9.66
CA ASN A 120 -10.61 -9.50 8.78
C ASN A 120 -10.78 -8.29 7.86
N LYS A 121 -11.63 -8.43 6.85
CA LYS A 121 -11.90 -7.40 5.82
C LYS A 121 -12.76 -6.22 6.30
N ARG A 122 -13.36 -6.29 7.48
CA ARG A 122 -14.25 -5.21 7.96
C ARG A 122 -13.47 -3.97 8.35
N LEU A 123 -12.22 -4.14 8.81
CA LEU A 123 -11.33 -3.04 9.21
C LEU A 123 -11.99 -2.10 10.23
N SER A 124 -12.83 -2.66 11.12
CA SER A 124 -13.66 -1.93 12.08
C SER A 124 -13.11 -1.93 13.49
N LYS A 125 -11.97 -2.62 13.72
CA LYS A 125 -11.36 -2.76 15.05
C LYS A 125 -9.88 -2.43 14.97
N ILE A 126 -9.40 -1.68 15.96
CA ILE A 126 -7.98 -1.52 16.22
C ILE A 126 -7.47 -2.85 16.80
N GLN A 127 -6.41 -3.37 16.21
CA GLN A 127 -5.75 -4.58 16.70
C GLN A 127 -4.44 -4.20 17.39
N GLU A 128 -4.09 -4.92 18.44
CA GLU A 128 -2.74 -4.87 18.97
C GLU A 128 -1.78 -5.41 17.89
N LEU A 129 -0.95 -4.53 17.37
CA LEU A 129 0.04 -4.87 16.36
C LEU A 129 1.29 -5.38 17.07
N ASN A 130 1.41 -6.70 17.19
CA ASN A 130 2.62 -7.32 17.76
C ASN A 130 3.88 -7.14 16.88
N PHE A 131 3.73 -6.52 15.72
CA PHE A 131 4.79 -6.34 14.71
C PHE A 131 5.02 -4.87 14.35
N ALA A 132 4.44 -3.96 15.12
CA ALA A 132 4.65 -2.53 14.90
C ALA A 132 6.09 -2.18 15.23
N ASN A 133 6.79 -1.55 14.30
CA ASN A 133 8.07 -0.92 14.58
C ASN A 133 7.83 0.20 15.57
N SER A 134 8.51 0.14 16.72
CA SER A 134 8.24 1.02 17.85
C SER A 134 8.73 2.45 17.63
N ASN A 135 7.91 3.42 18.05
CA ASN A 135 8.33 4.67 18.74
C ASN A 135 9.17 5.70 17.99
N THR A 136 9.17 5.77 16.68
CA THR A 136 9.68 6.97 16.00
C THR A 136 8.52 7.92 15.68
N SER A 137 8.66 9.19 16.05
CA SER A 137 7.73 10.22 15.60
C SER A 137 7.75 10.27 14.08
N VAL A 138 6.55 10.32 13.46
CA VAL A 138 6.44 10.46 12.01
C VAL A 138 6.57 11.95 11.68
N GLU A 139 7.74 12.35 11.19
CA GLU A 139 8.03 13.74 10.78
C GLU A 139 7.73 13.98 9.29
N GLY A 140 7.58 12.92 8.53
CA GLY A 140 7.27 12.97 7.10
C GLY A 140 6.88 11.62 6.53
N LEU A 141 6.42 11.61 5.29
CA LEU A 141 5.89 10.40 4.66
C LEU A 141 6.94 9.27 4.53
N LEU A 142 8.20 9.59 4.32
CA LEU A 142 9.26 8.60 4.08
C LEU A 142 9.72 7.88 5.35
N ASN A 143 9.44 8.40 6.53
CA ASN A 143 9.73 7.73 7.80
C ASN A 143 8.52 7.09 8.46
N VAL A 144 7.43 6.89 7.70
CA VAL A 144 6.32 6.04 8.12
C VAL A 144 6.80 4.60 8.24
N SER A 145 6.73 4.04 9.44
CA SER A 145 7.09 2.64 9.73
C SER A 145 5.89 1.74 10.02
N ASN A 146 4.76 2.36 10.32
CA ASN A 146 3.51 1.67 10.61
C ASN A 146 2.33 2.45 10.05
N PHE A 147 1.25 1.76 9.75
CA PHE A 147 -0.04 2.39 9.49
C PHE A 147 -1.18 1.52 10.02
N LEU A 148 -2.30 2.15 10.28
CA LEU A 148 -3.56 1.51 10.61
C LEU A 148 -4.57 1.81 9.52
N TYR A 149 -5.13 0.76 8.92
CA TYR A 149 -6.22 0.87 7.97
C TYR A 149 -7.53 0.57 8.68
N LEU A 150 -8.30 1.62 8.93
CA LEU A 150 -9.55 1.55 9.67
C LEU A 150 -10.68 2.17 8.85
N ILE A 151 -11.75 1.38 8.61
CA ILE A 151 -12.95 1.82 7.91
C ILE A 151 -14.14 1.49 8.82
N ASN A 152 -15.05 2.46 9.01
CA ASN A 152 -16.25 2.30 9.83
C ASN A 152 -15.93 1.74 11.24
N PRO A 153 -15.20 2.47 12.06
CA PRO A 153 -14.84 2.00 13.40
C PRO A 153 -16.11 1.69 14.23
N GLU A 154 -16.17 0.49 14.77
CA GLU A 154 -17.18 0.09 15.71
C GLU A 154 -16.67 0.43 17.13
N ASN A 155 -17.29 1.39 17.80
CA ASN A 155 -16.97 1.81 19.17
C ASN A 155 -15.63 2.60 19.31
N PHE A 156 -15.70 3.87 19.07
CA PHE A 156 -14.81 4.88 19.65
C PHE A 156 -15.54 5.60 20.78
#